data_32f6555e0063219f5e47598c4cc55323
#
_entry.id   32f6555e0063219f5e47598c4cc55323
#
_cell.length_a   1.000
_cell.length_b   1.000
_cell.length_c   1.000
_cell.angle_alpha   90.00
_cell.angle_beta   90.00
_cell.angle_gamma   90.00
#
_symmetry.space_group_name_H-M   'P 1'
#
loop_
_entity.id
_entity.type
_entity.pdbx_description
1 polymer ?
#
loop_
_entity_poly.entity_id
_entity_poly.type
_entity_poly.pdbx_seq_one_letter_code
_entity_poly.pdbx_strand_id
1 'polypeptide(L)'
;MQQASQFIKETAAPLVDTFKKTQEFFQKAQTFVNHVITNLRYIEQIVDTHKDIKTLFDNAITGLNTPRDLDDNGIEDWSSDLDDTLDKWKHAQILLAISAEATSVFEIFSNIVEQDAFTMDDKGRVQIIKETYLEILKLKRAMRGQLRRINREIYQYSRLKKEIEVFDKLFQTK
;
A
#
# COMPACT_ATOMS: atom_id res chain seq x y z
N MET A 1 -6.23 -40.16 -59.27
CA MET A 1 -6.80 -39.23 -58.26
C MET A 1 -6.62 -39.76 -56.81
N GLN A 2 -6.76 -41.03 -56.52
CA GLN A 2 -6.64 -41.58 -55.14
C GLN A 2 -5.24 -41.38 -54.51
N GLN A 3 -4.15 -41.55 -55.25
CA GLN A 3 -2.78 -41.39 -54.74
C GLN A 3 -2.44 -39.96 -54.33
N ALA A 4 -2.90 -38.95 -55.07
CA ALA A 4 -2.72 -37.54 -54.71
C ALA A 4 -3.47 -37.16 -53.43
N SER A 5 -4.69 -37.69 -53.25
CA SER A 5 -5.50 -37.48 -52.07
C SER A 5 -4.89 -38.15 -50.83
N GLN A 6 -4.26 -39.32 -50.98
CA GLN A 6 -3.60 -40.01 -49.88
C GLN A 6 -2.30 -39.31 -49.48
N PHE A 7 -1.49 -38.86 -50.44
CA PHE A 7 -0.28 -38.08 -50.21
C PHE A 7 -0.58 -36.75 -49.44
N ILE A 8 -1.63 -36.03 -49.84
CA ILE A 8 -2.06 -34.83 -49.17
C ILE A 8 -2.49 -35.12 -47.74
N LYS A 9 -3.22 -36.20 -47.48
CA LYS A 9 -3.62 -36.58 -46.11
C LYS A 9 -2.41 -36.95 -45.25
N GLU A 10 -1.47 -37.73 -45.78
CA GLU A 10 -0.27 -38.18 -45.05
C GLU A 10 0.72 -37.07 -44.77
N THR A 11 0.78 -36.04 -45.61
CA THR A 11 1.71 -34.92 -45.45
C THR A 11 1.06 -33.73 -44.73
N ALA A 12 -0.20 -33.44 -44.98
CA ALA A 12 -0.91 -32.31 -44.40
C ALA A 12 -1.31 -32.54 -42.93
N ALA A 13 -1.71 -33.75 -42.56
CA ALA A 13 -2.14 -34.06 -41.19
C ALA A 13 -1.01 -33.82 -40.15
N PRO A 14 0.24 -34.28 -40.33
CA PRO A 14 1.32 -33.96 -39.41
C PRO A 14 1.65 -32.46 -39.34
N LEU A 15 1.55 -31.73 -40.45
CA LEU A 15 1.75 -30.28 -40.47
C LEU A 15 0.69 -29.54 -39.68
N VAL A 16 -0.58 -29.91 -39.84
CA VAL A 16 -1.69 -29.34 -39.09
C VAL A 16 -1.52 -29.60 -37.57
N ASP A 17 -1.11 -30.82 -37.19
CA ASP A 17 -0.83 -31.18 -35.81
C ASP A 17 0.34 -30.34 -35.23
N THR A 18 1.41 -30.17 -36.02
CA THR A 18 2.56 -29.32 -35.63
C THR A 18 2.14 -27.87 -35.46
N PHE A 19 1.34 -27.31 -36.36
CA PHE A 19 0.81 -25.94 -36.20
C PHE A 19 -0.04 -25.80 -34.95
N LYS A 20 -0.90 -26.76 -34.67
CA LYS A 20 -1.74 -26.77 -33.48
C LYS A 20 -0.89 -26.80 -32.19
N LYS A 21 0.10 -27.67 -32.10
CA LYS A 21 1.05 -27.73 -30.98
C LYS A 21 1.84 -26.44 -30.83
N THR A 22 2.27 -25.82 -31.90
CA THR A 22 2.95 -24.53 -31.91
C THR A 22 2.03 -23.43 -31.38
N GLN A 23 0.80 -23.38 -31.79
CA GLN A 23 -0.20 -22.41 -31.30
C GLN A 23 -0.46 -22.59 -29.81
N GLU A 24 -0.63 -23.83 -29.33
CA GLU A 24 -0.78 -24.13 -27.91
C GLU A 24 0.44 -23.69 -27.09
N PHE A 25 1.66 -23.90 -27.64
CA PHE A 25 2.90 -23.42 -26.99
C PHE A 25 2.93 -21.89 -26.88
N PHE A 26 2.59 -21.17 -27.95
CA PHE A 26 2.53 -19.70 -27.91
C PHE A 26 1.50 -19.20 -26.90
N GLN A 27 0.33 -19.81 -26.81
CA GLN A 27 -0.67 -19.45 -25.80
C GLN A 27 -0.16 -19.66 -24.36
N LYS A 28 0.51 -20.78 -24.11
CA LYS A 28 1.12 -21.07 -22.81
C LYS A 28 2.24 -20.07 -22.49
N ALA A 29 3.11 -19.77 -23.45
CA ALA A 29 4.17 -18.78 -23.30
C ALA A 29 3.62 -17.38 -23.01
N GLN A 30 2.58 -16.96 -23.73
CA GLN A 30 1.92 -15.68 -23.50
C GLN A 30 1.28 -15.60 -22.11
N THR A 31 0.63 -16.68 -21.65
CA THR A 31 0.07 -16.78 -20.30
C THR A 31 1.17 -16.66 -19.24
N PHE A 32 2.29 -17.34 -19.42
CA PHE A 32 3.45 -17.26 -18.54
C PHE A 32 4.01 -15.83 -18.46
N VAL A 33 4.24 -15.19 -19.61
CA VAL A 33 4.74 -13.80 -19.68
C VAL A 33 3.78 -12.85 -18.94
N ASN A 34 2.48 -12.99 -19.15
CA ASN A 34 1.47 -12.17 -18.44
C ASN A 34 1.51 -12.39 -16.92
N HIS A 35 1.72 -13.62 -16.46
CA HIS A 35 1.90 -13.91 -15.03
C HIS A 35 3.16 -13.24 -14.47
N VAL A 36 4.28 -13.32 -15.16
CA VAL A 36 5.54 -12.68 -14.75
C VAL A 36 5.36 -11.16 -14.67
N ILE A 37 4.77 -10.53 -15.67
CA ILE A 37 4.50 -9.08 -15.67
C ILE A 37 3.59 -8.68 -14.49
N THR A 38 2.55 -9.46 -14.23
CA THR A 38 1.62 -9.19 -13.12
C THR A 38 2.34 -9.29 -11.77
N ASN A 39 3.20 -10.27 -11.59
CA ASN A 39 3.97 -10.43 -10.35
C ASN A 39 4.98 -9.30 -10.15
N LEU A 40 5.67 -8.87 -11.20
CA LEU A 40 6.58 -7.73 -11.14
C LEU A 40 5.84 -6.44 -10.71
N ARG A 41 4.61 -6.23 -11.21
CA ARG A 41 3.78 -5.11 -10.77
C ARG A 41 3.41 -5.19 -9.29
N TYR A 42 3.08 -6.36 -8.77
CA TYR A 42 2.81 -6.52 -7.34
C TYR A 42 4.04 -6.23 -6.50
N ILE A 43 5.21 -6.72 -6.91
CA ILE A 43 6.49 -6.44 -6.24
C ILE A 43 6.76 -4.94 -6.18
N GLU A 44 6.68 -4.25 -7.29
CA GLU A 44 6.84 -2.79 -7.38
C GLU A 44 5.84 -2.08 -6.44
N GLN A 45 4.57 -2.45 -6.50
CA GLN A 45 3.53 -1.86 -5.65
C GLN A 45 3.74 -2.14 -4.15
N ILE A 46 4.29 -3.29 -3.77
CA ILE A 46 4.66 -3.60 -2.38
C ILE A 46 5.76 -2.63 -1.91
N VAL A 47 6.84 -2.51 -2.70
CA VAL A 47 7.96 -1.62 -2.38
C VAL A 47 7.49 -0.17 -2.24
N ASP A 48 6.73 0.32 -3.21
CA ASP A 48 6.25 1.71 -3.20
C ASP A 48 5.26 1.96 -2.06
N THR A 49 4.38 0.99 -1.78
CA THR A 49 3.43 1.11 -0.66
C THR A 49 4.15 1.12 0.69
N HIS A 50 5.20 0.32 0.87
CA HIS A 50 6.02 0.35 2.08
C HIS A 50 6.71 1.71 2.26
N LYS A 51 7.33 2.26 1.20
CA LYS A 51 7.91 3.61 1.22
C LYS A 51 6.89 4.68 1.58
N ASP A 52 5.69 4.59 1.00
CA ASP A 52 4.60 5.51 1.31
C ASP A 52 4.19 5.45 2.79
N ILE A 53 4.07 4.24 3.38
CA ILE A 53 3.75 4.08 4.80
C ILE A 53 4.82 4.74 5.66
N LYS A 54 6.10 4.52 5.36
CA LYS A 54 7.22 5.15 6.05
C LYS A 54 7.15 6.68 5.97
N THR A 55 6.95 7.23 4.78
CA THR A 55 6.81 8.67 4.57
C THR A 55 5.62 9.25 5.34
N LEU A 56 4.48 8.57 5.32
CA LEU A 56 3.30 8.99 6.09
C LEU A 56 3.56 8.96 7.59
N PHE A 57 4.29 7.96 8.09
CA PHE A 57 4.68 7.86 9.48
C PHE A 57 5.63 9.00 9.88
N ASP A 58 6.71 9.21 9.13
CA ASP A 58 7.70 10.25 9.40
C ASP A 58 7.07 11.65 9.41
N ASN A 59 6.19 11.94 8.43
CA ASN A 59 5.45 13.19 8.37
C ASN A 59 4.48 13.36 9.55
N ALA A 60 3.81 12.27 9.96
CA ALA A 60 2.89 12.31 11.09
C ALA A 60 3.61 12.57 12.41
N ILE A 61 4.73 11.89 12.67
CA ILE A 61 5.52 12.09 13.89
C ILE A 61 6.12 13.49 13.91
N THR A 62 6.64 13.97 12.78
CA THR A 62 7.11 15.36 12.65
C THR A 62 5.96 16.34 12.94
N GLY A 63 4.79 16.13 12.36
CA GLY A 63 3.61 16.98 12.58
C GLY A 63 3.09 16.97 14.03
N LEU A 64 3.22 15.85 14.74
CA LEU A 64 2.85 15.77 16.16
C LEU A 64 3.87 16.47 17.08
N ASN A 65 5.13 16.54 16.67
CA ASN A 65 6.23 17.11 17.47
C ASN A 65 6.54 18.56 17.11
N THR A 66 6.11 19.03 15.93
CA THR A 66 6.37 20.41 15.50
C THR A 66 5.18 21.26 15.87
N PRO A 67 5.36 22.38 16.62
CA PRO A 67 4.33 23.37 16.77
C PRO A 67 3.93 23.85 15.37
N ARG A 68 2.70 23.64 14.97
CA ARG A 68 2.20 24.24 13.75
C ARG A 68 1.85 25.67 14.08
N ASP A 69 2.65 26.56 13.54
CA ASP A 69 2.30 27.96 13.45
C ASP A 69 1.05 28.06 12.55
N LEU A 70 -0.10 28.22 13.18
CA LEU A 70 -1.35 28.51 12.46
C LEU A 70 -1.54 30.01 12.32
N ASP A 71 -0.45 30.70 11.99
CA ASP A 71 -0.36 32.16 11.88
C ASP A 71 -1.44 32.80 11.01
N ASP A 72 -1.96 32.10 10.01
CA ASP A 72 -3.03 32.60 9.16
C ASP A 72 -4.36 32.82 9.92
N ASN A 73 -4.48 32.37 11.18
CA ASN A 73 -5.69 32.47 11.98
C ASN A 73 -5.47 33.00 13.41
N GLY A 74 -4.27 33.45 13.76
CA GLY A 74 -3.98 34.05 15.07
C GLY A 74 -4.06 33.09 16.25
N ILE A 75 -3.81 31.80 16.02
CA ILE A 75 -3.72 30.78 17.07
C ILE A 75 -2.25 30.55 17.35
N GLU A 76 -1.69 31.37 18.21
CA GLU A 76 -0.37 31.15 18.80
C GLU A 76 -0.43 29.97 19.76
N ASP A 77 0.59 29.10 19.65
CA ASP A 77 0.91 28.03 20.62
C ASP A 77 -0.03 26.81 20.68
N TRP A 78 -0.08 26.09 19.58
CA TRP A 78 -0.75 24.77 19.52
C TRP A 78 -0.04 23.68 20.33
N SER A 79 1.24 23.85 20.64
CA SER A 79 2.07 22.79 21.24
C SER A 79 1.70 22.50 22.68
N SER A 80 1.43 23.55 23.48
CA SER A 80 1.04 23.37 24.87
C SER A 80 -0.40 22.90 25.01
N ASP A 81 -1.31 23.47 24.22
CA ASP A 81 -2.74 23.15 24.30
C ASP A 81 -3.10 21.78 23.71
N LEU A 82 -2.31 21.30 22.74
CA LEU A 82 -2.47 19.94 22.21
C LEU A 82 -1.97 18.85 23.16
N ASP A 83 -1.02 19.16 24.03
CA ASP A 83 -0.53 18.21 25.02
C ASP A 83 -1.61 17.81 26.04
N ASP A 84 -2.53 18.73 26.35
CA ASP A 84 -3.62 18.49 27.31
C ASP A 84 -4.85 17.80 26.71
N THR A 85 -5.07 17.91 25.40
CA THR A 85 -6.31 17.47 24.76
C THR A 85 -6.15 16.37 23.72
N LEU A 86 -5.03 16.34 23.01
CA LEU A 86 -4.69 15.26 22.09
C LEU A 86 -3.77 14.28 22.81
N ASP A 87 -4.19 13.05 22.95
CA ASP A 87 -3.33 11.98 23.44
C ASP A 87 -2.26 11.64 22.37
N LYS A 88 -1.31 12.57 22.21
CA LYS A 88 -0.20 12.47 21.25
C LYS A 88 0.51 11.14 21.38
N TRP A 89 0.73 10.71 22.63
CA TRP A 89 1.39 9.46 22.91
C TRP A 89 0.63 8.27 22.37
N LYS A 90 -0.68 8.22 22.58
CA LYS A 90 -1.53 7.17 22.07
C LYS A 90 -1.55 7.13 20.54
N HIS A 91 -1.64 8.29 19.89
CA HIS A 91 -1.59 8.38 18.44
C HIS A 91 -0.24 7.94 17.90
N ALA A 92 0.86 8.39 18.51
CA ALA A 92 2.21 7.97 18.16
C ALA A 92 2.42 6.46 18.30
N GLN A 93 1.92 5.85 19.38
CA GLN A 93 1.96 4.39 19.57
C GLN A 93 1.21 3.62 18.47
N ILE A 94 0.02 4.09 18.08
CA ILE A 94 -0.76 3.44 17.01
C ILE A 94 -0.04 3.56 15.66
N LEU A 95 0.49 4.74 15.35
CA LEU A 95 1.26 4.96 14.12
C LEU A 95 2.53 4.10 14.08
N LEU A 96 3.23 4.02 15.21
CA LEU A 96 4.42 3.18 15.37
C LEU A 96 4.09 1.70 15.17
N ALA A 97 3.01 1.22 15.78
CA ALA A 97 2.58 -0.17 15.62
C ALA A 97 2.28 -0.52 14.15
N ILE A 98 1.55 0.35 13.43
CA ILE A 98 1.25 0.16 12.00
C ILE A 98 2.55 0.18 11.17
N SER A 99 3.48 1.09 11.46
CA SER A 99 4.76 1.19 10.75
C SER A 99 5.64 -0.04 11.00
N ALA A 100 5.70 -0.52 12.24
CA ALA A 100 6.46 -1.72 12.61
C ALA A 100 5.89 -2.98 11.93
N GLU A 101 4.56 -3.13 11.91
CA GLU A 101 3.90 -4.23 11.21
C GLU A 101 4.17 -4.18 9.71
N ALA A 102 4.12 -3.00 9.08
CA ALA A 102 4.44 -2.83 7.66
C ALA A 102 5.90 -3.20 7.35
N THR A 103 6.83 -2.85 8.24
CA THR A 103 8.25 -3.22 8.12
C THR A 103 8.42 -4.74 8.24
N SER A 104 7.77 -5.37 9.22
CA SER A 104 7.83 -6.83 9.39
C SER A 104 7.25 -7.58 8.18
N VAL A 105 6.11 -7.14 7.64
CA VAL A 105 5.52 -7.72 6.42
C VAL A 105 6.48 -7.56 5.23
N PHE A 106 7.14 -6.41 5.11
CA PHE A 106 8.10 -6.16 4.04
C PHE A 106 9.37 -7.00 4.19
N GLU A 107 9.88 -7.19 5.40
CA GLU A 107 11.06 -8.05 5.67
C GLU A 107 10.77 -9.52 5.34
N ILE A 108 9.61 -10.03 5.73
CA ILE A 108 9.19 -11.39 5.37
C ILE A 108 9.13 -11.53 3.84
N PHE A 109 8.54 -10.56 3.15
CA PHE A 109 8.47 -10.53 1.70
C PHE A 109 9.87 -10.50 1.06
N SER A 110 10.77 -9.63 1.53
CA SER A 110 12.15 -9.51 1.02
C SER A 110 12.90 -10.83 1.15
N ASN A 111 12.81 -11.47 2.33
CA ASN A 111 13.41 -12.78 2.57
C ASN A 111 12.90 -13.86 1.60
N ILE A 112 11.59 -13.86 1.30
CA ILE A 112 11.00 -14.83 0.36
C ILE A 112 11.49 -14.56 -1.07
N VAL A 113 11.58 -13.30 -1.46
CA VAL A 113 12.07 -12.93 -2.80
C VAL A 113 13.55 -13.27 -2.96
N GLU A 114 14.36 -13.06 -1.93
CA GLU A 114 15.81 -13.27 -1.96
C GLU A 114 16.24 -14.74 -1.79
N GLN A 115 15.63 -15.45 -0.83
CA GLN A 115 16.11 -16.78 -0.43
C GLN A 115 15.47 -17.92 -1.20
N ASP A 116 14.22 -17.82 -1.57
CA ASP A 116 13.43 -18.94 -2.09
C ASP A 116 13.32 -18.99 -3.61
N ALA A 117 14.22 -18.31 -4.32
CA ALA A 117 14.24 -18.38 -5.76
C ALA A 117 14.32 -19.83 -6.30
N PHE A 118 14.75 -20.79 -5.48
CA PHE A 118 15.03 -22.16 -5.93
C PHE A 118 14.17 -23.28 -5.27
N THR A 119 13.43 -23.00 -4.21
CA THR A 119 12.74 -24.03 -3.41
C THR A 119 11.22 -24.02 -3.49
N MET A 120 10.62 -22.92 -3.87
CA MET A 120 9.17 -22.75 -3.95
C MET A 120 8.66 -22.92 -5.37
N ASP A 121 7.53 -23.59 -5.54
CA ASP A 121 6.88 -23.63 -6.85
C ASP A 121 6.37 -22.23 -7.25
N ASP A 122 6.27 -21.96 -8.53
CA ASP A 122 5.85 -20.65 -9.05
C ASP A 122 4.47 -20.23 -8.56
N LYS A 123 3.59 -21.22 -8.32
CA LYS A 123 2.23 -20.97 -7.83
C LYS A 123 2.21 -20.49 -6.38
N GLY A 124 3.03 -21.12 -5.52
CA GLY A 124 3.18 -20.70 -4.13
C GLY A 124 3.74 -19.29 -4.01
N ARG A 125 4.74 -18.96 -4.83
CA ARG A 125 5.33 -17.61 -4.88
C ARG A 125 4.33 -16.53 -5.27
N VAL A 126 3.59 -16.77 -6.34
CA VAL A 126 2.54 -15.84 -6.81
C VAL A 126 1.51 -15.58 -5.71
N GLN A 127 1.13 -16.63 -5.00
CA GLN A 127 0.16 -16.51 -3.92
C GLN A 127 0.70 -15.64 -2.77
N ILE A 128 1.94 -15.85 -2.33
CA ILE A 128 2.55 -15.08 -1.25
C ILE A 128 2.73 -13.61 -1.65
N ILE A 129 3.22 -13.33 -2.87
CA ILE A 129 3.34 -11.95 -3.38
C ILE A 129 1.99 -11.24 -3.33
N LYS A 130 0.92 -11.91 -3.76
CA LYS A 130 -0.43 -11.34 -3.75
C LYS A 130 -0.95 -11.10 -2.33
N GLU A 131 -0.75 -12.04 -1.42
CA GLU A 131 -1.15 -11.91 -0.01
C GLU A 131 -0.41 -10.77 0.67
N THR A 132 0.91 -10.68 0.48
CA THR A 132 1.73 -9.58 0.98
C THR A 132 1.26 -8.23 0.43
N TYR A 133 0.94 -8.15 -0.86
CA TYR A 133 0.40 -6.94 -1.46
C TYR A 133 -0.91 -6.49 -0.80
N LEU A 134 -1.83 -7.42 -0.56
CA LEU A 134 -3.09 -7.11 0.11
C LEU A 134 -2.89 -6.66 1.56
N GLU A 135 -1.97 -7.29 2.27
CA GLU A 135 -1.67 -6.94 3.67
C GLU A 135 -1.04 -5.55 3.77
N ILE A 136 -0.04 -5.24 2.96
CA ILE A 136 0.60 -3.92 2.98
C ILE A 136 -0.35 -2.80 2.55
N LEU A 137 -1.30 -3.07 1.64
CA LEU A 137 -2.38 -2.13 1.31
C LEU A 137 -3.33 -1.88 2.48
N LYS A 138 -3.64 -2.91 3.26
CA LYS A 138 -4.45 -2.80 4.46
C LYS A 138 -3.76 -1.89 5.49
N LEU A 139 -2.46 -2.09 5.71
CA LEU A 139 -1.66 -1.25 6.61
C LEU A 139 -1.57 0.21 6.14
N LYS A 140 -1.41 0.46 4.85
CA LYS A 140 -1.49 1.82 4.28
C LYS A 140 -2.85 2.49 4.54
N ARG A 141 -3.95 1.74 4.40
CA ARG A 141 -5.30 2.26 4.70
C ARG A 141 -5.46 2.55 6.20
N ALA A 142 -4.94 1.69 7.08
CA ALA A 142 -4.94 1.90 8.52
C ALA A 142 -4.16 3.16 8.90
N MET A 143 -2.95 3.35 8.35
CA MET A 143 -2.13 4.55 8.54
C MET A 143 -2.90 5.82 8.14
N ARG A 144 -3.46 5.86 6.92
CA ARG A 144 -4.27 7.00 6.45
C ARG A 144 -5.53 7.21 7.28
N GLY A 145 -6.13 6.14 7.79
CA GLY A 145 -7.27 6.20 8.72
C GLY A 145 -6.92 6.90 10.02
N GLN A 146 -5.78 6.53 10.60
CA GLN A 146 -5.27 7.14 11.83
C GLN A 146 -4.92 8.62 11.64
N LEU A 147 -4.27 8.98 10.53
CA LEU A 147 -3.98 10.38 10.20
C LEU A 147 -5.25 11.23 10.07
N ARG A 148 -6.28 10.70 9.42
CA ARG A 148 -7.58 11.40 9.33
C ARG A 148 -8.24 11.58 10.68
N ARG A 149 -8.06 10.62 11.61
CA ARG A 149 -8.56 10.72 12.97
C ARG A 149 -7.83 11.83 13.73
N ILE A 150 -6.51 11.85 13.69
CA ILE A 150 -5.69 12.91 14.30
C ILE A 150 -6.11 14.29 13.76
N ASN A 151 -6.19 14.46 12.45
CA ASN A 151 -6.57 15.72 11.83
C ASN A 151 -7.99 16.17 12.23
N ARG A 152 -8.92 15.23 12.43
CA ARG A 152 -10.29 15.53 12.89
C ARG A 152 -10.27 16.00 14.34
N GLU A 153 -9.54 15.35 15.21
CA GLU A 153 -9.42 15.72 16.62
C GLU A 153 -8.78 17.11 16.76
N ILE A 154 -7.73 17.39 16.01
CA ILE A 154 -7.10 18.71 15.91
C ILE A 154 -8.11 19.78 15.45
N TYR A 155 -8.87 19.51 14.39
CA TYR A 155 -9.88 20.45 13.90
C TYR A 155 -10.99 20.72 14.90
N GLN A 156 -11.49 19.69 15.56
CA GLN A 156 -12.54 19.85 16.59
C GLN A 156 -12.05 20.69 17.75
N TYR A 157 -10.83 20.48 18.19
CA TYR A 157 -10.23 21.26 19.26
C TYR A 157 -10.08 22.73 18.87
N SER A 158 -9.54 23.04 17.70
CA SER A 158 -9.42 24.41 17.19
C SER A 158 -10.75 25.14 17.13
N ARG A 159 -11.80 24.42 16.75
CA ARG A 159 -13.15 24.99 16.72
C ARG A 159 -13.66 25.32 18.11
N LEU A 160 -13.52 24.40 19.08
CA LEU A 160 -13.93 24.62 20.47
C LEU A 160 -13.17 25.80 21.10
N LYS A 161 -11.86 25.92 20.88
CA LYS A 161 -11.04 27.03 21.36
C LYS A 161 -11.58 28.37 20.82
N LYS A 162 -11.87 28.47 19.54
CA LYS A 162 -12.46 29.69 18.95
C LYS A 162 -13.82 30.03 19.55
N GLU A 163 -14.67 29.04 19.80
CA GLU A 163 -15.98 29.25 20.43
C GLU A 163 -15.82 29.78 21.86
N ILE A 164 -14.87 29.27 22.66
CA ILE A 164 -14.56 29.74 24.02
C ILE A 164 -14.02 31.18 23.98
N GLU A 165 -13.07 31.50 23.08
CA GLU A 165 -12.55 32.87 22.94
C GLU A 165 -13.62 33.90 22.60
N VAL A 166 -14.55 33.55 21.72
CA VAL A 166 -15.68 34.42 21.38
C VAL A 166 -16.59 34.61 22.61
N PHE A 167 -16.83 33.53 23.37
CA PHE A 167 -17.62 33.58 24.58
C PHE A 167 -16.98 34.48 25.64
N ASP A 168 -15.69 34.30 25.91
CA ASP A 168 -14.94 35.11 26.87
C ASP A 168 -14.96 36.61 26.51
N LYS A 169 -14.76 36.95 25.22
CA LYS A 169 -14.86 38.33 24.73
C LYS A 169 -16.24 38.95 24.97
N LEU A 170 -17.32 38.17 24.86
CA LEU A 170 -18.69 38.64 25.11
C LEU A 170 -18.98 38.90 26.59
N PHE A 171 -18.29 38.21 27.49
CA PHE A 171 -18.51 38.36 28.95
C PHE A 171 -17.48 39.25 29.65
N GLN A 172 -16.32 39.53 29.02
CA GLN A 172 -15.33 40.47 29.57
C GLN A 172 -15.66 41.94 29.25
N THR A 173 -16.66 42.21 28.41
CA THR A 173 -17.13 43.56 28.06
C THR A 173 -18.16 44.12 29.06
N LYS A 174 -18.12 43.71 30.30
CA LYS A 174 -18.80 44.34 31.40
C LYS A 174 -17.75 44.78 32.41
#